data_6cbb522cc5bd4bfad9b132cc1ce94b82
#
_entry.id   6cbb522cc5bd4bfad9b132cc1ce94b82
#
_cell.length_a   1.000
_cell.length_b   1.000
_cell.length_c   1.000
_cell.angle_alpha   90.00
_cell.angle_beta   90.00
_cell.angle_gamma   90.00
#
_symmetry.space_group_name_H-M   'P 1'
#
loop_
_entity.id
_entity.type
_entity.pdbx_description
1 polymer ?
#
loop_
_entity_poly.entity_id
_entity_poly.type
_entity_poly.pdbx_seq_one_letter_code
_entity_poly.pdbx_strand_id
1 'polypeptide(L)'
;KDWGPYDMIAESFAHAGFVFIKFNFSFNGTTPDNPTEFADLEAFGQNNFTKELDDLDVLLDWLWQHPQKERFDLNTIYLAGHSRGGAISIIKASEDGRISKIASWASPIEFGKYISPQQLSLWQQAGVIYIENARTHQQMPLYYQLAEDAINNAQRINIHKAVKQLSIPHLIIHGTEDETVSFS
;
A
#
# COMPACT_ATOMS: atom_id res chain seq x y z
N LYS A 1 8.78 4.76 -4.17
CA LYS A 1 8.42 5.77 -5.20
C LYS A 1 9.49 5.97 -6.28
N ASP A 2 10.73 5.64 -6.01
CA ASP A 2 11.88 5.97 -6.86
C ASP A 2 12.46 4.76 -7.60
N TRP A 3 11.69 3.71 -7.83
CA TRP A 3 12.08 2.52 -8.60
C TRP A 3 11.01 2.10 -9.61
N GLY A 4 11.40 1.28 -10.58
CA GLY A 4 10.49 0.77 -11.60
C GLY A 4 9.98 1.86 -12.55
N PRO A 5 8.76 1.72 -13.10
CA PRO A 5 8.22 2.62 -14.12
C PRO A 5 7.56 3.89 -13.56
N TYR A 6 7.63 4.15 -12.25
CA TYR A 6 6.82 5.20 -11.63
C TYR A 6 7.17 6.61 -12.07
N ASP A 7 8.41 6.90 -12.48
CA ASP A 7 8.78 8.20 -13.07
C ASP A 7 8.11 8.40 -14.43
N MET A 8 8.19 7.39 -15.30
CA MET A 8 7.55 7.40 -16.60
C MET A 8 6.01 7.53 -16.49
N ILE A 9 5.42 6.82 -15.53
CA ILE A 9 3.98 6.91 -15.24
C ILE A 9 3.63 8.32 -14.79
N ALA A 10 4.40 8.90 -13.87
CA ALA A 10 4.17 10.25 -13.34
C ALA A 10 4.24 11.29 -14.46
N GLU A 11 5.24 11.21 -15.35
CA GLU A 11 5.39 12.08 -16.53
C GLU A 11 4.18 11.94 -17.47
N SER A 12 3.74 10.72 -17.73
CA SER A 12 2.59 10.46 -18.62
C SER A 12 1.30 11.08 -18.06
N PHE A 13 1.07 10.95 -16.76
CA PHE A 13 -0.08 11.57 -16.12
C PHE A 13 0.03 13.10 -16.07
N ALA A 14 1.23 13.65 -15.83
CA ALA A 14 1.47 15.08 -15.86
C ALA A 14 1.20 15.68 -17.26
N HIS A 15 1.65 15.01 -18.32
CA HIS A 15 1.34 15.42 -19.70
C HIS A 15 -0.17 15.37 -20.03
N ALA A 16 -0.90 14.48 -19.36
CA ALA A 16 -2.37 14.40 -19.46
C ALA A 16 -3.11 15.43 -18.59
N GLY A 17 -2.39 16.33 -17.91
CA GLY A 17 -2.96 17.40 -17.09
C GLY A 17 -3.27 17.03 -15.64
N PHE A 18 -2.76 15.89 -15.16
CA PHE A 18 -2.89 15.51 -13.76
C PHE A 18 -1.74 16.02 -12.89
N VAL A 19 -2.02 16.35 -11.66
CA VAL A 19 -1.00 16.41 -10.61
C VAL A 19 -0.78 14.99 -10.11
N PHE A 20 0.40 14.43 -10.35
CA PHE A 20 0.74 13.07 -9.94
C PHE A 20 1.62 13.10 -8.68
N ILE A 21 1.17 12.44 -7.62
CA ILE A 21 1.89 12.36 -6.36
C ILE A 21 2.32 10.92 -6.14
N LYS A 22 3.62 10.69 -6.04
CA LYS A 22 4.21 9.41 -5.61
C LYS A 22 4.90 9.60 -4.27
N PHE A 23 4.64 8.71 -3.35
CA PHE A 23 5.19 8.77 -2.00
C PHE A 23 5.69 7.40 -1.55
N ASN A 24 6.50 7.38 -0.51
CA ASN A 24 6.83 6.16 0.23
C ASN A 24 6.00 6.15 1.52
N PHE A 25 5.52 4.98 1.91
CA PHE A 25 5.01 4.80 3.26
C PHE A 25 6.10 5.04 4.28
N SER A 26 5.76 5.59 5.46
CA SER A 26 6.70 5.99 6.50
C SER A 26 7.63 4.86 6.94
N PHE A 27 7.16 3.63 6.90
CA PHE A 27 7.88 2.44 7.35
C PHE A 27 8.31 1.53 6.18
N ASN A 28 8.53 2.07 4.98
CA ASN A 28 8.90 1.24 3.84
C ASN A 28 10.37 0.78 3.82
N GLY A 29 11.19 1.25 4.77
CA GLY A 29 12.59 0.86 4.92
C GLY A 29 13.57 1.63 4.04
N THR A 30 13.11 2.58 3.20
CA THR A 30 14.02 3.49 2.48
C THR A 30 14.22 4.77 3.25
N THR A 31 15.30 5.51 2.95
CA THR A 31 15.58 6.82 3.54
C THR A 31 15.73 7.87 2.45
N PRO A 32 15.67 9.18 2.77
CA PRO A 32 15.95 10.23 1.78
C PRO A 32 17.31 10.09 1.10
N ASP A 33 18.33 9.64 1.84
CA ASP A 33 19.68 9.44 1.32
C ASP A 33 19.83 8.14 0.53
N ASN A 34 18.94 7.15 0.74
CA ASN A 34 18.91 5.87 0.06
C ASN A 34 17.48 5.56 -0.42
N PRO A 35 16.98 6.25 -1.45
CA PRO A 35 15.57 6.18 -1.84
C PRO A 35 15.20 4.87 -2.57
N THR A 36 16.18 4.11 -3.06
CA THR A 36 15.97 2.87 -3.83
C THR A 36 16.37 1.61 -3.08
N GLU A 37 17.10 1.74 -1.96
CA GLU A 37 17.61 0.64 -1.15
C GLU A 37 16.95 0.60 0.22
N PHE A 38 16.79 -0.60 0.78
CA PHE A 38 16.24 -0.76 2.13
C PHE A 38 17.36 -0.57 3.17
N ALA A 39 17.64 0.71 3.48
CA ALA A 39 18.69 1.11 4.42
C ALA A 39 18.22 1.06 5.88
N ASP A 40 16.92 1.15 6.14
CA ASP A 40 16.32 1.09 7.47
C ASP A 40 15.44 -0.16 7.60
N LEU A 41 16.08 -1.29 7.91
CA LEU A 41 15.38 -2.56 8.10
C LEU A 41 14.54 -2.57 9.39
N GLU A 42 14.91 -1.78 10.40
CA GLU A 42 14.11 -1.64 11.62
C GLU A 42 12.76 -0.99 11.30
N ALA A 43 12.76 0.13 10.60
CA ALA A 43 11.52 0.76 10.14
C ALA A 43 10.70 -0.20 9.28
N PHE A 44 11.35 -0.93 8.35
CA PHE A 44 10.65 -1.91 7.51
C PHE A 44 9.95 -2.99 8.36
N GLY A 45 10.63 -3.52 9.37
CA GLY A 45 10.07 -4.55 10.28
C GLY A 45 8.89 -4.03 11.11
N GLN A 46 8.89 -2.73 11.41
CA GLN A 46 7.83 -2.05 12.16
C GLN A 46 6.62 -1.65 11.29
N ASN A 47 6.66 -1.89 9.97
CA ASN A 47 5.53 -1.57 9.10
C ASN A 47 4.34 -2.49 9.34
N ASN A 48 3.12 -1.97 9.16
CA ASN A 48 1.89 -2.75 9.19
C ASN A 48 0.78 -2.09 8.34
N PHE A 49 -0.37 -2.75 8.21
CA PHE A 49 -1.45 -2.29 7.34
C PHE A 49 -2.12 -1.01 7.85
N THR A 50 -2.32 -0.89 9.15
CA THR A 50 -2.91 0.30 9.76
C THR A 50 -2.04 1.53 9.55
N LYS A 51 -0.73 1.42 9.74
CA LYS A 51 0.22 2.52 9.47
C LYS A 51 0.19 2.99 8.02
N GLU A 52 0.07 2.07 7.06
CA GLU A 52 -0.07 2.44 5.65
C GLU A 52 -1.38 3.18 5.35
N LEU A 53 -2.47 2.82 6.03
CA LEU A 53 -3.74 3.54 5.94
C LEU A 53 -3.66 4.93 6.58
N ASP A 54 -2.96 5.04 7.71
CA ASP A 54 -2.76 6.30 8.42
C ASP A 54 -1.84 7.26 7.63
N ASP A 55 -0.81 6.74 6.94
CA ASP A 55 0.02 7.53 6.01
C ASP A 55 -0.81 8.15 4.88
N LEU A 56 -1.82 7.42 4.37
CA LEU A 56 -2.74 7.98 3.38
C LEU A 56 -3.62 9.06 3.96
N ASP A 57 -4.06 8.96 5.23
CA ASP A 57 -4.78 10.04 5.90
C ASP A 57 -3.91 11.29 5.99
N VAL A 58 -2.67 11.15 6.42
CA VAL A 58 -1.70 12.26 6.50
C VAL A 58 -1.49 12.91 5.13
N LEU A 59 -1.35 12.11 4.07
CA LEU A 59 -1.18 12.63 2.71
C LEU A 59 -2.43 13.39 2.23
N LEU A 60 -3.62 12.85 2.44
CA LEU A 60 -4.87 13.49 2.07
C LEU A 60 -5.09 14.79 2.85
N ASP A 61 -4.82 14.78 4.15
CA ASP A 61 -4.92 15.97 4.99
C ASP A 61 -3.90 17.05 4.57
N TRP A 62 -2.68 16.63 4.22
CA TRP A 62 -1.67 17.54 3.66
C TRP A 62 -2.14 18.21 2.38
N LEU A 63 -2.79 17.48 1.46
CA LEU A 63 -3.35 18.06 0.24
C LEU A 63 -4.39 19.14 0.54
N TRP A 64 -5.28 18.90 1.51
CA TRP A 64 -6.32 19.87 1.91
C TRP A 64 -5.77 21.11 2.61
N GLN A 65 -4.62 20.97 3.26
CA GLN A 65 -3.94 22.06 3.98
C GLN A 65 -2.82 22.71 3.15
N HIS A 66 -2.52 22.20 1.95
CA HIS A 66 -1.42 22.69 1.14
C HIS A 66 -1.59 24.17 0.80
N PRO A 67 -0.52 25.00 0.91
CA PRO A 67 -0.59 26.46 0.64
C PRO A 67 -1.05 26.83 -0.78
N GLN A 68 -0.92 25.93 -1.73
CA GLN A 68 -1.33 26.10 -3.12
C GLN A 68 -2.47 25.14 -3.50
N LYS A 69 -3.31 24.76 -2.55
CA LYS A 69 -4.41 23.80 -2.77
C LYS A 69 -5.41 24.25 -3.84
N GLU A 70 -5.57 25.54 -4.09
CA GLU A 70 -6.40 26.09 -5.15
C GLU A 70 -5.92 25.71 -6.55
N ARG A 71 -4.68 25.20 -6.68
CA ARG A 71 -4.14 24.68 -7.95
C ARG A 71 -4.49 23.21 -8.19
N PHE A 72 -5.10 22.55 -7.21
CA PHE A 72 -5.51 21.16 -7.26
C PHE A 72 -7.03 21.05 -7.32
N ASP A 73 -7.55 20.18 -8.15
CA ASP A 73 -8.95 19.80 -8.06
C ASP A 73 -9.14 18.73 -6.97
N LEU A 74 -9.37 19.17 -5.75
CA LEU A 74 -9.54 18.29 -4.59
C LEU A 74 -10.86 17.50 -4.61
N ASN A 75 -11.77 17.78 -5.56
CA ASN A 75 -12.99 17.00 -5.75
C ASN A 75 -12.75 15.76 -6.64
N THR A 76 -11.59 15.67 -7.29
CA THR A 76 -11.24 14.59 -8.21
C THR A 76 -9.94 13.89 -7.83
N ILE A 77 -9.81 13.47 -6.56
CA ILE A 77 -8.68 12.69 -6.11
C ILE A 77 -8.84 11.24 -6.52
N TYR A 78 -7.82 10.69 -7.18
CA TYR A 78 -7.76 9.31 -7.59
C TYR A 78 -6.60 8.60 -6.86
N LEU A 79 -6.82 7.37 -6.40
CA LEU A 79 -5.75 6.52 -5.89
C LEU A 79 -5.41 5.44 -6.92
N ALA A 80 -4.11 5.21 -7.10
CA ALA A 80 -3.61 4.06 -7.85
C ALA A 80 -2.61 3.28 -7.00
N GLY A 81 -2.79 1.97 -6.90
CA GLY A 81 -1.91 1.12 -6.11
C GLY A 81 -1.59 -0.20 -6.80
N HIS A 82 -0.34 -0.65 -6.65
CA HIS A 82 0.13 -1.94 -7.14
C HIS A 82 0.30 -2.92 -5.98
N SER A 83 -0.08 -4.17 -6.19
CA SER A 83 0.07 -5.25 -5.21
C SER A 83 -0.55 -4.86 -3.85
N ARG A 84 0.19 -4.95 -2.75
CA ARG A 84 -0.25 -4.51 -1.41
C ARG A 84 -0.80 -3.07 -1.42
N GLY A 85 -0.17 -2.16 -2.16
CA GLY A 85 -0.66 -0.78 -2.30
C GLY A 85 -2.03 -0.69 -2.99
N GLY A 86 -2.36 -1.63 -3.88
CA GLY A 86 -3.70 -1.75 -4.47
C GLY A 86 -4.76 -2.08 -3.42
N ALA A 87 -4.48 -3.06 -2.56
CA ALA A 87 -5.37 -3.45 -1.46
C ALA A 87 -5.57 -2.31 -0.44
N ILE A 88 -4.48 -1.62 -0.07
CA ILE A 88 -4.53 -0.44 0.81
C ILE A 88 -5.36 0.68 0.17
N SER A 89 -5.23 0.91 -1.14
CA SER A 89 -6.04 1.90 -1.87
C SER A 89 -7.52 1.56 -1.86
N ILE A 90 -7.89 0.29 -2.00
CA ILE A 90 -9.28 -0.19 -1.94
C ILE A 90 -9.86 0.07 -0.54
N ILE A 91 -9.15 -0.30 0.51
CA ILE A 91 -9.61 -0.09 1.89
C ILE A 91 -9.75 1.40 2.17
N LYS A 92 -8.74 2.20 1.86
CA LYS A 92 -8.79 3.65 2.09
C LYS A 92 -9.94 4.31 1.33
N ALA A 93 -10.20 3.94 0.10
CA ALA A 93 -11.31 4.48 -0.69
C ALA A 93 -12.69 4.09 -0.14
N SER A 94 -12.79 2.98 0.59
CA SER A 94 -14.03 2.61 1.28
C SER A 94 -14.27 3.37 2.58
N GLU A 95 -13.21 3.96 3.16
CA GLU A 95 -13.24 4.72 4.42
C GLU A 95 -13.32 6.23 4.21
N ASP A 96 -12.77 6.75 3.11
CA ASP A 96 -12.55 8.17 2.89
C ASP A 96 -13.27 8.69 1.64
N GLY A 97 -14.31 9.46 1.86
CA GLY A 97 -15.14 10.06 0.80
C GLY A 97 -14.45 11.14 -0.06
N ARG A 98 -13.21 11.52 0.26
CA ARG A 98 -12.40 12.42 -0.56
C ARG A 98 -11.88 11.76 -1.83
N ILE A 99 -11.84 10.42 -1.86
CA ILE A 99 -11.37 9.65 -3.00
C ILE A 99 -12.53 9.41 -3.96
N SER A 100 -12.38 9.79 -5.22
CA SER A 100 -13.43 9.73 -6.22
C SER A 100 -13.29 8.62 -7.25
N LYS A 101 -12.09 8.05 -7.42
CA LYS A 101 -11.83 6.85 -8.25
C LYS A 101 -10.62 6.11 -7.74
N ILE A 102 -10.54 4.81 -8.03
CA ILE A 102 -9.36 4.00 -7.74
C ILE A 102 -8.95 3.15 -8.93
N ALA A 103 -7.64 2.86 -8.98
CA ALA A 103 -7.09 1.81 -9.85
C ALA A 103 -6.24 0.86 -8.99
N SER A 104 -6.54 -0.44 -9.05
CA SER A 104 -5.72 -1.48 -8.42
C SER A 104 -5.05 -2.34 -9.48
N TRP A 105 -3.75 -2.54 -9.32
CA TRP A 105 -2.94 -3.33 -10.23
C TRP A 105 -2.32 -4.51 -9.48
N ALA A 106 -2.61 -5.75 -9.92
CA ALA A 106 -2.15 -6.99 -9.29
C ALA A 106 -2.37 -7.00 -7.76
N SER A 107 -3.56 -6.57 -7.33
CA SER A 107 -3.89 -6.43 -5.90
C SER A 107 -4.33 -7.75 -5.31
N PRO A 108 -3.84 -8.14 -4.11
CA PRO A 108 -4.38 -9.28 -3.39
C PRO A 108 -5.81 -9.00 -2.93
N ILE A 109 -6.59 -10.08 -2.76
CA ILE A 109 -7.97 -10.02 -2.25
C ILE A 109 -8.03 -10.19 -0.73
N GLU A 110 -6.96 -10.63 -0.10
CA GLU A 110 -6.84 -10.78 1.35
C GLU A 110 -5.39 -10.73 1.80
N PHE A 111 -5.15 -10.31 3.04
CA PHE A 111 -3.84 -10.32 3.68
C PHE A 111 -3.66 -11.59 4.51
N GLY A 112 -2.47 -12.20 4.44
CA GLY A 112 -2.09 -13.32 5.33
C GLY A 112 -2.75 -14.68 5.02
N LYS A 113 -3.40 -14.84 3.87
CA LYS A 113 -4.09 -16.10 3.46
C LYS A 113 -3.29 -17.38 3.65
N TYR A 114 -1.97 -17.30 3.56
CA TYR A 114 -1.09 -18.47 3.51
C TYR A 114 -0.37 -18.77 4.83
N ILE A 115 -0.71 -18.08 5.93
CA ILE A 115 -0.07 -18.30 7.23
C ILE A 115 -0.93 -19.28 8.04
N SER A 116 -0.41 -20.49 8.26
CA SER A 116 -1.10 -21.48 9.11
C SER A 116 -1.06 -21.05 10.59
N PRO A 117 -2.00 -21.52 11.43
CA PRO A 117 -1.98 -21.24 12.87
C PRO A 117 -0.66 -21.66 13.55
N GLN A 118 -0.03 -22.72 13.07
CA GLN A 118 1.26 -23.17 13.58
C GLN A 118 2.39 -22.19 13.22
N GLN A 119 2.43 -21.72 11.98
CA GLN A 119 3.41 -20.71 11.53
C GLN A 119 3.21 -19.38 12.29
N LEU A 120 1.98 -18.99 12.53
CA LEU A 120 1.66 -17.79 13.29
C LEU A 120 2.15 -17.91 14.74
N SER A 121 1.96 -19.07 15.37
CA SER A 121 2.48 -19.34 16.73
C SER A 121 4.00 -19.30 16.80
N LEU A 122 4.68 -19.87 15.80
CA LEU A 122 6.15 -19.82 15.71
C LEU A 122 6.64 -18.39 15.52
N TRP A 123 5.97 -17.60 14.67
CA TRP A 123 6.29 -16.19 14.47
C TRP A 123 6.10 -15.40 15.76
N GLN A 124 5.01 -15.64 16.49
CA GLN A 124 4.76 -15.01 17.79
C GLN A 124 5.87 -15.30 18.81
N GLN A 125 6.31 -16.56 18.90
CA GLN A 125 7.39 -16.96 19.81
C GLN A 125 8.75 -16.35 19.43
N ALA A 126 9.05 -16.29 18.13
CA ALA A 126 10.31 -15.75 17.62
C ALA A 126 10.32 -14.20 17.62
N GLY A 127 9.15 -13.55 17.62
CA GLY A 127 8.98 -12.10 17.48
C GLY A 127 9.26 -11.57 16.09
N VAL A 128 10.00 -12.27 15.25
CA VAL A 128 10.40 -11.88 13.90
C VAL A 128 10.52 -13.09 12.99
N ILE A 129 10.15 -12.90 11.73
CA ILE A 129 10.50 -13.77 10.61
C ILE A 129 11.20 -12.94 9.53
N TYR A 130 11.92 -13.61 8.63
CA TYR A 130 12.61 -12.95 7.54
C TYR A 130 12.09 -13.46 6.21
N ILE A 131 11.91 -12.53 5.26
CA ILE A 131 11.61 -12.82 3.86
C ILE A 131 12.73 -12.27 2.99
N GLU A 132 13.13 -13.02 1.97
CA GLU A 132 14.10 -12.52 1.01
C GLU A 132 13.43 -11.55 0.04
N ASN A 133 14.00 -10.37 -0.14
CA ASN A 133 13.61 -9.46 -1.18
C ASN A 133 14.15 -9.93 -2.53
N ALA A 134 13.26 -10.25 -3.47
CA ALA A 134 13.64 -10.81 -4.77
C ALA A 134 14.57 -9.91 -5.61
N ARG A 135 14.57 -8.59 -5.38
CA ARG A 135 15.41 -7.63 -6.12
C ARG A 135 16.78 -7.42 -5.49
N THR A 136 16.83 -7.25 -4.17
CA THR A 136 18.06 -6.88 -3.45
C THR A 136 18.73 -8.06 -2.77
N HIS A 137 18.06 -9.23 -2.70
CA HIS A 137 18.46 -10.41 -1.94
C HIS A 137 18.67 -10.14 -0.43
N GLN A 138 18.20 -8.99 0.07
CA GLN A 138 18.24 -8.69 1.50
C GLN A 138 17.23 -9.56 2.25
N GLN A 139 17.60 -9.96 3.46
CA GLN A 139 16.69 -10.60 4.41
C GLN A 139 15.89 -9.51 5.12
N MET A 140 14.61 -9.38 4.74
CA MET A 140 13.72 -8.34 5.22
C MET A 140 12.99 -8.82 6.48
N PRO A 141 13.14 -8.16 7.63
CA PRO A 141 12.44 -8.54 8.84
C PRO A 141 10.94 -8.23 8.74
N LEU A 142 10.12 -9.14 9.24
CA LEU A 142 8.71 -8.90 9.53
C LEU A 142 8.50 -9.17 11.01
N TYR A 143 8.31 -8.12 11.80
CA TYR A 143 8.02 -8.27 13.22
C TYR A 143 6.60 -8.75 13.46
N TYR A 144 6.39 -9.49 14.54
CA TYR A 144 5.09 -10.10 14.84
C TYR A 144 3.95 -9.07 14.96
N GLN A 145 4.25 -7.81 15.25
CA GLN A 145 3.28 -6.71 15.27
C GLN A 145 2.50 -6.55 13.94
N LEU A 146 3.06 -7.00 12.81
CA LEU A 146 2.32 -7.03 11.54
C LEU A 146 1.15 -8.01 11.59
N ALA A 147 1.36 -9.19 12.20
CA ALA A 147 0.30 -10.18 12.41
C ALA A 147 -0.70 -9.72 13.47
N GLU A 148 -0.24 -9.10 14.55
CA GLU A 148 -1.10 -8.52 15.57
C GLU A 148 -2.01 -7.44 15.00
N ASP A 149 -1.47 -6.54 14.18
CA ASP A 149 -2.25 -5.52 13.46
C ASP A 149 -3.32 -6.17 12.58
N ALA A 150 -2.94 -7.19 11.80
CA ALA A 150 -3.86 -7.91 10.92
C ALA A 150 -5.00 -8.59 11.69
N ILE A 151 -4.71 -9.17 12.86
CA ILE A 151 -5.70 -9.84 13.72
C ILE A 151 -6.60 -8.80 14.40
N ASN A 152 -6.01 -7.80 15.05
CA ASN A 152 -6.73 -6.83 15.85
C ASN A 152 -7.60 -5.90 15.00
N ASN A 153 -7.17 -5.61 13.77
CA ASN A 153 -7.85 -4.74 12.81
C ASN A 153 -8.51 -5.49 11.65
N ALA A 154 -8.76 -6.81 11.80
CA ALA A 154 -9.29 -7.67 10.74
C ALA A 154 -10.58 -7.15 10.09
N GLN A 155 -11.42 -6.41 10.83
CA GLN A 155 -12.65 -5.82 10.30
C GLN A 155 -12.37 -4.59 9.42
N ARG A 156 -11.36 -3.79 9.76
CA ARG A 156 -10.95 -2.59 9.00
C ARG A 156 -10.21 -2.98 7.74
N ILE A 157 -9.24 -3.89 7.85
CA ILE A 157 -8.38 -4.29 6.72
C ILE A 157 -8.97 -5.41 5.85
N ASN A 158 -10.27 -5.64 5.94
CA ASN A 158 -11.00 -6.63 5.14
C ASN A 158 -11.27 -6.11 3.73
N ILE A 159 -10.50 -6.56 2.75
CA ILE A 159 -10.58 -6.10 1.36
C ILE A 159 -11.94 -6.46 0.73
N HIS A 160 -12.48 -7.65 1.00
CA HIS A 160 -13.81 -8.06 0.50
C HIS A 160 -14.93 -7.15 1.02
N LYS A 161 -14.86 -6.76 2.30
CA LYS A 161 -15.80 -5.81 2.89
C LYS A 161 -15.63 -4.43 2.25
N ALA A 162 -14.40 -3.96 2.10
CA ALA A 162 -14.08 -2.69 1.47
C ALA A 162 -14.63 -2.59 0.04
N VAL A 163 -14.39 -3.62 -0.80
CA VAL A 163 -14.93 -3.67 -2.17
C VAL A 163 -16.45 -3.58 -2.20
N LYS A 164 -17.15 -4.26 -1.28
CA LYS A 164 -18.62 -4.19 -1.20
C LYS A 164 -19.16 -2.81 -0.79
N GLN A 165 -18.35 -2.02 -0.12
CA GLN A 165 -18.69 -0.66 0.34
C GLN A 165 -18.32 0.42 -0.67
N LEU A 166 -17.52 0.10 -1.69
CA LEU A 166 -17.13 1.05 -2.72
C LEU A 166 -18.35 1.49 -3.53
N SER A 167 -18.54 2.80 -3.60
CA SER A 167 -19.56 3.47 -4.43
C SER A 167 -18.96 4.27 -5.59
N ILE A 168 -17.65 4.20 -5.76
CA ILE A 168 -16.86 4.95 -6.76
C ILE A 168 -16.33 4.00 -7.86
N PRO A 169 -15.99 4.51 -9.05
CA PRO A 169 -15.40 3.70 -10.11
C PRO A 169 -14.08 3.07 -9.66
N HIS A 170 -13.94 1.78 -9.95
CA HIS A 170 -12.74 0.98 -9.65
C HIS A 170 -12.24 0.33 -10.94
N LEU A 171 -11.04 0.74 -11.39
CA LEU A 171 -10.31 0.07 -12.47
C LEU A 171 -9.45 -1.05 -11.87
N ILE A 172 -9.69 -2.28 -12.33
CA ILE A 172 -8.89 -3.45 -11.93
C ILE A 172 -7.99 -3.85 -13.09
N ILE A 173 -6.69 -3.94 -12.84
CA ILE A 173 -5.68 -4.41 -13.79
C ILE A 173 -4.99 -5.61 -13.17
N HIS A 174 -4.98 -6.76 -13.88
CA HIS A 174 -4.35 -7.97 -13.37
C HIS A 174 -3.82 -8.83 -14.52
N GLY A 175 -2.64 -9.41 -14.34
CA GLY A 175 -2.10 -10.39 -15.28
C GLY A 175 -2.78 -11.74 -15.09
N THR A 176 -3.22 -12.37 -16.17
CA THR A 176 -3.86 -13.70 -16.11
C THR A 176 -2.90 -14.82 -15.70
N GLU A 177 -1.60 -14.58 -15.83
CA GLU A 177 -0.51 -15.51 -15.48
C GLU A 177 0.32 -14.98 -14.29
N ASP A 178 -0.27 -14.18 -13.39
CA ASP A 178 0.40 -13.67 -12.20
C ASP A 178 0.56 -14.82 -11.18
N GLU A 179 1.81 -15.27 -11.01
CA GLU A 179 2.17 -16.35 -10.07
C GLU A 179 2.31 -15.86 -8.62
N THR A 180 2.46 -14.56 -8.41
CA THR A 180 2.65 -13.96 -7.07
C THR A 180 1.32 -13.64 -6.40
N VAL A 181 0.44 -13.01 -7.16
CA VAL A 181 -0.92 -12.70 -6.74
C VAL A 181 -1.86 -13.35 -7.75
N SER A 182 -2.45 -14.49 -7.39
CA SER A 182 -3.31 -15.25 -8.30
C SER A 182 -4.46 -14.40 -8.82
N PHE A 183 -4.73 -14.48 -10.11
CA PHE A 183 -5.88 -13.85 -10.77
C PHE A 183 -7.21 -14.48 -10.35
N SER A 184 -7.21 -15.75 -9.92
CA SER A 184 -8.40 -16.55 -9.53
C SER A 184 -8.65 -16.52 -8.03
#